data_a876d764e89b449966a3d26d408fcbf4
#
_entry.id   a876d764e89b449966a3d26d408fcbf4
#
_cell.length_a   1.000
_cell.length_b   1.000
_cell.length_c   1.000
_cell.angle_alpha   90.00
_cell.angle_beta   90.00
_cell.angle_gamma   90.00
#
_symmetry.space_group_name_H-M   'P 1'
#
loop_
_entity.id
_entity.type
_entity.pdbx_description
1 polymer ?
#
loop_
_entity_poly.entity_id
_entity_poly.type
_entity_poly.pdbx_seq_one_letter_code
_entity_poly.pdbx_strand_id
1 'polypeptide(L)'
;MAKQSELEQGKQIALEILRTTAAELELEVTDLAWRTEPEHRDDLSLPLTFCTTDGSRHALRLPIAQLEDAPADPVARAAIAHAVRDHLKKLGPSRRRIGF
;
A
#
# COMPACT_ATOMS: atom_id res chain seq x y z
N MET A 1 16.33 -9.88 15.32
CA MET A 1 16.57 -8.58 14.96
C MET A 1 15.37 -7.75 14.94
N ALA A 2 15.42 -6.75 15.73
CA ALA A 2 14.28 -5.92 15.95
C ALA A 2 13.77 -5.24 14.69
N LYS A 3 14.67 -4.77 13.86
CA LYS A 3 14.22 -4.05 12.68
C LYS A 3 13.48 -4.91 11.70
N GLN A 4 13.88 -6.15 11.59
CA GLN A 4 13.19 -7.00 10.66
C GLN A 4 11.77 -7.28 11.13
N SER A 5 11.61 -7.45 12.42
CA SER A 5 10.29 -7.66 12.99
C SER A 5 9.43 -6.42 12.80
N GLU A 6 10.01 -5.26 12.98
CA GLU A 6 9.27 -4.01 12.81
C GLU A 6 8.86 -3.82 11.36
N LEU A 7 9.73 -4.20 10.43
CA LEU A 7 9.39 -4.09 9.03
C LEU A 7 8.21 -4.99 8.68
N GLU A 8 8.20 -6.22 9.21
CA GLU A 8 7.09 -7.12 8.95
C GLU A 8 5.79 -6.58 9.51
N GLN A 9 5.85 -6.00 10.70
CA GLN A 9 4.67 -5.40 11.28
C GLN A 9 4.21 -4.21 10.46
N GLY A 10 5.14 -3.41 9.97
CA GLY A 10 4.82 -2.28 9.14
C GLY A 10 4.16 -2.68 7.86
N LYS A 11 4.61 -3.79 7.27
CA LYS A 11 3.99 -4.28 6.06
C LYS A 11 2.54 -4.67 6.31
N GLN A 12 2.27 -5.30 7.44
CA GLN A 12 0.89 -5.66 7.79
C GLN A 12 0.04 -4.43 8.01
N ILE A 13 0.60 -3.43 8.66
CA ILE A 13 -0.12 -2.18 8.88
C ILE A 13 -0.47 -1.54 7.55
N ALA A 14 0.48 -1.53 6.62
CA ALA A 14 0.23 -0.94 5.31
C ALA A 14 -0.85 -1.69 4.55
N LEU A 15 -0.86 -3.01 4.64
CA LEU A 15 -1.90 -3.80 3.98
C LEU A 15 -3.27 -3.47 4.55
N GLU A 16 -3.36 -3.32 5.87
CA GLU A 16 -4.63 -2.98 6.47
C GLU A 16 -5.07 -1.57 6.09
N ILE A 17 -4.13 -0.65 6.03
CA ILE A 17 -4.44 0.70 5.60
C ILE A 17 -4.97 0.68 4.18
N LEU A 18 -4.34 -0.09 3.31
CA LEU A 18 -4.78 -0.18 1.94
C LEU A 18 -6.19 -0.74 1.85
N ARG A 19 -6.48 -1.81 2.58
CA ARG A 19 -7.81 -2.39 2.56
C ARG A 19 -8.86 -1.43 3.09
N THR A 20 -8.55 -0.78 4.20
CA THR A 20 -9.49 0.16 4.81
C THR A 20 -9.74 1.35 3.91
N THR A 21 -8.68 1.91 3.34
CA THR A 21 -8.82 3.06 2.47
C THR A 21 -9.57 2.71 1.21
N ALA A 22 -9.30 1.54 0.65
CA ALA A 22 -10.01 1.10 -0.54
C ALA A 22 -11.50 0.96 -0.25
N ALA A 23 -11.84 0.42 0.91
CA ALA A 23 -13.24 0.29 1.28
C ALA A 23 -13.89 1.65 1.43
N GLU A 24 -13.18 2.60 2.00
CA GLU A 24 -13.72 3.95 2.13
C GLU A 24 -13.99 4.61 0.79
N LEU A 25 -13.15 4.31 -0.17
CA LEU A 25 -13.29 4.87 -1.51
C LEU A 25 -14.13 3.99 -2.41
N GLU A 26 -14.69 2.92 -1.86
CA GLU A 26 -15.52 1.98 -2.59
C GLU A 26 -14.79 1.32 -3.74
N LEU A 27 -13.54 1.01 -3.50
CA LEU A 27 -12.73 0.26 -4.44
C LEU A 27 -12.50 -1.13 -3.91
N GLU A 28 -12.55 -2.11 -4.78
CA GLU A 28 -12.22 -3.47 -4.38
C GLU A 28 -10.83 -3.78 -4.86
N VAL A 29 -9.99 -4.23 -3.95
CA VAL A 29 -8.62 -4.60 -4.29
C VAL A 29 -8.41 -6.06 -3.89
N THR A 30 -7.65 -6.76 -4.69
CA THR A 30 -7.35 -8.16 -4.45
C THR A 30 -5.88 -8.41 -4.74
N ASP A 31 -5.43 -9.61 -4.40
CA ASP A 31 -4.05 -10.04 -4.70
C ASP A 31 -3.01 -9.09 -4.14
N LEU A 32 -3.24 -8.62 -2.91
CA LEU A 32 -2.28 -7.77 -2.27
C LEU A 32 -1.03 -8.55 -1.92
N ALA A 33 0.10 -8.08 -2.35
CA ALA A 33 1.35 -8.76 -2.11
C ALA A 33 2.51 -7.79 -2.13
N TRP A 34 3.53 -8.11 -1.35
CA TRP A 34 4.76 -7.35 -1.39
C TRP A 34 5.69 -8.05 -2.36
N ARG A 35 6.27 -7.29 -3.26
CA ARG A 35 7.19 -7.84 -4.23
C ARG A 35 8.60 -7.53 -3.80
N THR A 36 9.47 -8.51 -3.92
CA THR A 36 10.88 -8.28 -3.71
C THR A 36 11.58 -8.81 -4.92
N GLU A 37 12.31 -7.97 -5.57
CA GLU A 37 13.01 -8.35 -6.79
C GLU A 37 14.48 -8.10 -6.60
N PRO A 38 15.26 -9.14 -6.48
CA PRO A 38 16.66 -8.97 -6.15
C PRO A 38 17.44 -8.14 -7.14
N GLU A 39 17.11 -8.25 -8.40
CA GLU A 39 17.88 -7.49 -9.34
C GLU A 39 17.50 -6.04 -9.41
N HIS A 40 16.37 -5.68 -8.88
CA HIS A 40 15.98 -4.28 -8.83
C HIS A 40 15.84 -3.79 -7.42
N ARG A 41 16.65 -4.32 -6.53
CA ARG A 41 16.54 -3.90 -5.17
C ARG A 41 16.64 -2.43 -5.04
N ASP A 42 15.65 -1.84 -4.47
CA ASP A 42 15.68 -0.45 -4.11
C ASP A 42 15.67 -0.45 -2.61
N ASP A 43 16.79 -0.15 -2.01
CA ASP A 43 16.90 -0.22 -0.57
C ASP A 43 16.05 0.80 0.15
N LEU A 44 15.48 1.74 -0.57
CA LEU A 44 14.71 2.80 0.05
C LEU A 44 13.23 2.55 0.09
N SER A 45 12.70 1.70 -0.77
CA SER A 45 11.27 1.46 -0.80
C SER A 45 10.96 0.05 -1.23
N LEU A 46 9.74 -0.40 -0.90
CA LEU A 46 9.24 -1.71 -1.30
C LEU A 46 7.95 -1.53 -2.07
N PRO A 47 7.77 -2.30 -3.13
CA PRO A 47 6.53 -2.21 -3.89
C PRO A 47 5.45 -3.10 -3.30
N LEU A 48 4.28 -2.54 -3.11
CA LEU A 48 3.10 -3.28 -2.70
C LEU A 48 2.21 -3.35 -3.93
N THR A 49 1.93 -4.57 -4.38
CA THR A 49 1.12 -4.75 -5.58
C THR A 49 -0.26 -5.21 -5.22
N PHE A 50 -1.21 -4.88 -6.06
CA PHE A 50 -2.59 -5.29 -5.87
C PHE A 50 -3.31 -5.19 -7.21
N CYS A 51 -4.47 -5.80 -7.29
CA CYS A 51 -5.31 -5.74 -8.49
C CYS A 51 -6.63 -5.09 -8.14
N THR A 52 -7.21 -4.40 -9.10
CA THR A 52 -8.54 -3.84 -8.93
C THR A 52 -9.53 -4.72 -9.68
N THR A 53 -10.81 -4.44 -9.51
CA THR A 53 -11.84 -5.31 -10.07
C THR A 53 -11.85 -5.32 -11.58
N ASP A 54 -11.31 -4.31 -12.20
CA ASP A 54 -11.27 -4.29 -13.65
C ASP A 54 -10.10 -5.12 -14.20
N GLY A 55 -9.37 -5.79 -13.33
CA GLY A 55 -8.28 -6.63 -13.77
C GLY A 55 -6.94 -5.93 -13.87
N SER A 56 -6.89 -4.66 -13.59
CA SER A 56 -5.64 -3.92 -13.67
C SER A 56 -4.76 -4.20 -12.47
N ARG A 57 -3.47 -4.29 -12.72
CA ARG A 57 -2.51 -4.51 -11.66
C ARG A 57 -1.77 -3.20 -11.38
N HIS A 58 -1.60 -2.91 -10.12
CA HIS A 58 -0.98 -1.67 -9.70
C HIS A 58 0.13 -1.92 -8.69
N ALA A 59 1.05 -1.00 -8.58
CA ALA A 59 2.11 -1.09 -7.60
C ALA A 59 2.26 0.24 -6.89
N LEU A 60 2.38 0.19 -5.58
CA LEU A 60 2.57 1.36 -4.75
C LEU A 60 3.85 1.17 -3.97
N ARG A 61 4.79 2.07 -4.13
CA ARG A 61 6.05 1.95 -3.42
C ARG A 61 5.98 2.72 -2.12
N LEU A 62 6.40 2.07 -1.05
CA LEU A 62 6.39 2.68 0.27
C LEU A 62 7.81 2.67 0.83
N PRO A 63 8.24 3.78 1.44
CA PRO A 63 9.58 3.82 2.00
C PRO A 63 9.76 2.82 3.12
N ILE A 64 10.88 2.12 3.09
CA ILE A 64 11.15 1.12 4.11
C ILE A 64 11.22 1.75 5.49
N ALA A 65 11.79 2.95 5.59
CA ALA A 65 11.89 3.61 6.88
C ALA A 65 10.51 3.86 7.48
N GLN A 66 9.54 4.24 6.66
CA GLN A 66 8.20 4.44 7.19
C GLN A 66 7.58 3.13 7.64
N LEU A 67 7.83 2.06 6.90
CA LEU A 67 7.30 0.76 7.29
C LEU A 67 7.90 0.31 8.60
N GLU A 68 9.18 0.50 8.76
CA GLU A 68 9.85 0.10 10.00
C GLU A 68 9.36 0.91 11.19
N ASP A 69 9.06 2.17 10.98
CA ASP A 69 8.61 3.03 12.06
C ASP A 69 7.14 2.89 12.38
N ALA A 70 6.35 2.42 11.44
CA ALA A 70 4.89 2.41 11.59
C ALA A 70 4.38 1.74 12.86
N PRO A 71 4.95 0.63 13.33
CA PRO A 71 4.41 0.01 14.52
C PRO A 71 4.46 0.90 15.75
N ALA A 72 5.44 1.79 15.82
CA ALA A 72 5.60 2.62 17.02
C ALA A 72 5.33 4.10 16.80
N ASP A 73 5.24 4.53 15.56
CA ASP A 73 5.17 5.96 15.25
C ASP A 73 3.90 6.29 14.48
N PRO A 74 2.96 6.99 15.12
CA PRO A 74 1.72 7.34 14.42
C PRO A 74 1.95 8.28 13.24
N VAL A 75 3.02 9.04 13.26
CA VAL A 75 3.33 9.91 12.12
C VAL A 75 3.68 9.07 10.90
N ALA A 76 4.45 8.01 11.11
CA ALA A 76 4.79 7.11 10.00
C ALA A 76 3.53 6.44 9.47
N ARG A 77 2.63 6.01 10.35
CA ARG A 77 1.39 5.40 9.89
C ARG A 77 0.55 6.40 9.10
N ALA A 78 0.51 7.63 9.56
CA ALA A 78 -0.25 8.66 8.85
C ALA A 78 0.35 8.92 7.47
N ALA A 79 1.66 8.90 7.37
CA ALA A 79 2.31 9.10 6.08
C ALA A 79 1.98 7.97 5.12
N ILE A 80 1.97 6.74 5.61
CA ILE A 80 1.59 5.60 4.79
C ILE A 80 0.14 5.74 4.34
N ALA A 81 -0.73 6.09 5.26
CA ALA A 81 -2.14 6.25 4.93
C ALA A 81 -2.35 7.32 3.88
N HIS A 82 -1.62 8.41 4.00
CA HIS A 82 -1.73 9.49 3.02
C HIS A 82 -1.28 9.03 1.64
N ALA A 83 -0.16 8.32 1.58
CA ALA A 83 0.36 7.83 0.31
C ALA A 83 -0.60 6.83 -0.33
N VAL A 84 -1.17 5.95 0.48
CA VAL A 84 -2.12 4.97 -0.02
C VAL A 84 -3.37 5.66 -0.56
N ARG A 85 -3.91 6.60 0.22
CA ARG A 85 -5.12 7.29 -0.19
C ARG A 85 -4.90 8.09 -1.48
N ASP A 86 -3.77 8.76 -1.57
CA ASP A 86 -3.47 9.54 -2.75
C ASP A 86 -3.35 8.65 -3.98
N HIS A 87 -2.71 7.52 -3.84
CA HIS A 87 -2.55 6.59 -4.94
C HIS A 87 -3.91 6.02 -5.37
N LEU A 88 -4.73 5.61 -4.41
CA LEU A 88 -6.02 5.03 -4.73
C LEU A 88 -6.97 6.04 -5.32
N LYS A 89 -6.87 7.29 -4.92
CA LYS A 89 -7.71 8.31 -5.50
C LYS A 89 -7.42 8.50 -6.97
N LYS A 90 -6.19 8.32 -7.38
CA LYS A 90 -5.85 8.46 -8.78
C LYS A 90 -6.46 7.33 -9.60
N LEU A 91 -6.65 6.18 -8.98
CA LEU A 91 -7.23 5.07 -9.69
C LEU A 91 -8.74 5.09 -9.60
N GLY A 92 -9.20 5.66 -8.51
CA GLY A 92 -10.51 5.40 -8.03
C GLY A 92 -11.68 5.61 -8.89
N PRO A 93 -11.77 6.68 -9.57
CA PRO A 93 -13.04 6.95 -10.20
C PRO A 93 -13.38 6.05 -11.34
N SER A 94 -12.54 5.12 -11.65
CA SER A 94 -12.81 4.38 -12.85
C SER A 94 -14.16 3.70 -12.85
N ARG A 95 -14.62 3.20 -11.71
CA ARG A 95 -15.85 2.52 -11.76
C ARG A 95 -17.04 3.41 -11.78
N ARG A 96 -16.86 4.70 -11.45
CA ARG A 96 -17.95 5.55 -11.48
C ARG A 96 -18.41 5.87 -12.81
N ARG A 97 -17.63 5.76 -13.78
CA ARG A 97 -18.00 6.13 -15.06
C ARG A 97 -19.04 5.30 -15.64
N ILE A 98 -19.18 4.16 -15.08
CA ILE A 98 -20.18 3.31 -15.55
C ILE A 98 -21.50 3.84 -15.31
N GLY A 99 -21.59 4.71 -14.45
CA GLY A 99 -22.82 5.29 -14.12
C GLY A 99 -23.50 5.94 -15.24
N PHE A 100 -22.93 6.06 -16.30
CA PHE A 100 -23.65 6.68 -17.34
C PHE A 100 -23.40 6.07 -18.57
#